data_3f2eb852c6b5bff803d1c21731d6b97a
#
_entry.id   3f2eb852c6b5bff803d1c21731d6b97a
#
_cell.length_a   1.000
_cell.length_b   1.000
_cell.length_c   1.000
_cell.angle_alpha   90.00
_cell.angle_beta   90.00
_cell.angle_gamma   90.00
#
_symmetry.space_group_name_H-M   'P 1'
#
loop_
_entity.id
_entity.type
_entity.pdbx_description
1 polymer ?
#
loop_
_entity_poly.entity_id
_entity_poly.type
_entity_poly.pdbx_seq_one_letter_code
_entity_poly.pdbx_strand_id
1 'polypeptide(L)'
;MALHRKAEALLSERPDIAVISECARPDILAKRGDTALSNCSRLWMGTNPNKGLGVFAFNGYTVARFEPFYPTLRFILPVRVDGPRPFNLIAVWAQNASAGVTRKHQSGPLRRSFSKYREFINSGPTVIGGDWNSNKIWDKPGWRINHMAKVEILDGMGIGSAYHAVTGEPQGEEKTPTHYWRDRRIDGPTYHIDFVFAPNAWLDEIRDFSVGSFDDWVGNGLSDHVPITIEF
;
A
#
# COMPACT_ATOMS: atom_id res chain seq x y z
N MET A 1 10.63 10.23 2.34
CA MET A 1 12.04 9.79 2.22
C MET A 1 12.47 9.62 0.78
N ALA A 2 13.78 9.65 0.51
CA ALA A 2 14.26 9.74 -0.87
C ALA A 2 14.32 8.36 -1.54
N LEU A 3 13.34 8.00 -2.34
CA LEU A 3 13.25 6.71 -3.05
C LEU A 3 14.54 6.37 -3.81
N HIS A 4 15.20 7.36 -4.44
CA HIS A 4 16.46 7.14 -5.15
C HIS A 4 17.59 6.53 -4.30
N ARG A 5 17.53 6.66 -2.96
CA ARG A 5 18.54 6.06 -2.06
C ARG A 5 18.21 4.61 -1.70
N LYS A 6 16.99 4.18 -1.90
CA LYS A 6 16.51 2.84 -1.56
C LYS A 6 16.06 2.04 -2.78
N ALA A 7 16.32 2.56 -4.00
CA ALA A 7 15.91 1.88 -5.23
C ALA A 7 16.58 0.50 -5.37
N GLU A 8 17.88 0.38 -5.03
CA GLU A 8 18.58 -0.91 -5.04
C GLU A 8 17.98 -1.91 -4.06
N ALA A 9 17.74 -1.49 -2.80
CA ALA A 9 17.11 -2.34 -1.80
C ALA A 9 15.69 -2.76 -2.23
N LEU A 10 14.91 -1.86 -2.85
CA LEU A 10 13.62 -2.21 -3.41
C LEU A 10 13.73 -3.25 -4.53
N LEU A 11 14.67 -3.09 -5.44
CA LEU A 11 14.85 -3.98 -6.57
C LEU A 11 15.47 -5.33 -6.17
N SER A 12 16.19 -5.41 -5.04
CA SER A 12 16.67 -6.69 -4.49
C SER A 12 15.56 -7.61 -4.04
N GLU A 13 14.39 -7.05 -3.68
CA GLU A 13 13.15 -7.82 -3.44
C GLU A 13 12.55 -8.42 -4.73
N ARG A 14 13.06 -8.05 -5.91
CA ARG A 14 12.62 -8.50 -7.25
C ARG A 14 11.11 -8.40 -7.47
N PRO A 15 10.47 -7.25 -7.17
CA PRO A 15 9.03 -7.14 -7.29
C PRO A 15 8.59 -7.15 -8.75
N ASP A 16 7.43 -7.75 -9.02
CA ASP A 16 6.69 -7.53 -10.27
C ASP A 16 5.93 -6.20 -10.23
N ILE A 17 5.34 -5.89 -9.07
CA ILE A 17 4.64 -4.64 -8.81
C ILE A 17 5.10 -4.07 -7.46
N ALA A 18 5.46 -2.78 -7.44
CA ALA A 18 5.79 -2.07 -6.23
C ALA A 18 4.85 -0.87 -6.00
N VAL A 19 4.23 -0.81 -4.83
CA VAL A 19 3.43 0.34 -4.34
C VAL A 19 4.26 1.11 -3.33
N ILE A 20 4.55 2.38 -3.60
CA ILE A 20 5.48 3.15 -2.79
C ILE A 20 4.85 4.47 -2.34
N SER A 21 4.60 4.55 -1.04
CA SER A 21 4.17 5.77 -0.37
C SER A 21 5.33 6.76 -0.22
N GLU A 22 5.00 8.06 -0.13
CA GLU A 22 5.98 9.14 0.00
C GLU A 22 7.02 9.21 -1.14
N CYS A 23 6.65 8.68 -2.31
CA CYS A 23 7.49 8.60 -3.48
C CYS A 23 7.60 9.96 -4.20
N ALA A 24 8.81 10.36 -4.59
CA ALA A 24 8.99 11.47 -5.49
C ALA A 24 8.49 11.14 -6.91
N ARG A 25 8.04 12.16 -7.64
CA ARG A 25 7.61 12.00 -9.05
C ARG A 25 8.76 11.46 -9.91
N PRO A 26 8.49 10.62 -10.92
CA PRO A 26 9.53 9.96 -11.72
C PRO A 26 10.57 10.90 -12.34
N ASP A 27 10.16 12.09 -12.80
CA ASP A 27 11.10 13.08 -13.35
C ASP A 27 12.06 13.65 -12.29
N ILE A 28 11.61 13.73 -11.02
CA ILE A 28 12.46 14.13 -9.88
C ILE A 28 13.40 12.99 -9.50
N LEU A 29 12.95 11.72 -9.58
CA LEU A 29 13.81 10.56 -9.36
C LEU A 29 14.94 10.54 -10.40
N ALA A 30 14.61 10.70 -11.68
CA ALA A 30 15.60 10.76 -12.78
C ALA A 30 16.62 11.91 -12.58
N LYS A 31 16.17 13.11 -12.20
CA LYS A 31 17.06 14.25 -11.87
C LYS A 31 17.99 13.97 -10.70
N ARG A 32 17.64 13.03 -9.81
CA ARG A 32 18.46 12.60 -8.67
C ARG A 32 19.35 11.41 -8.98
N GLY A 33 19.45 11.02 -10.26
CA GLY A 33 20.33 9.96 -10.73
C GLY A 33 19.73 8.56 -10.59
N ASP A 34 18.42 8.44 -10.33
CA ASP A 34 17.76 7.13 -10.32
C ASP A 34 17.52 6.66 -11.78
N THR A 35 18.33 5.72 -12.22
CA THR A 35 18.19 5.04 -13.50
C THR A 35 17.42 3.72 -13.39
N ALA A 36 17.37 3.13 -12.21
CA ALA A 36 16.81 1.80 -11.97
C ALA A 36 15.29 1.76 -12.18
N LEU A 37 14.58 2.81 -11.73
CA LEU A 37 13.12 2.94 -11.85
C LEU A 37 12.70 3.70 -13.14
N SER A 38 13.65 4.15 -13.96
CA SER A 38 13.35 4.99 -15.13
C SER A 38 12.83 4.19 -16.33
N ASN A 39 13.09 2.89 -16.41
CA ASN A 39 12.76 2.03 -17.56
C ASN A 39 11.58 1.07 -17.31
N CYS A 40 10.81 1.25 -16.25
CA CYS A 40 9.64 0.44 -15.94
C CYS A 40 8.33 1.16 -16.29
N SER A 41 7.25 0.39 -16.48
CA SER A 41 5.90 0.94 -16.53
C SER A 41 5.52 1.50 -15.16
N ARG A 42 5.00 2.73 -15.09
CA ARG A 42 4.77 3.38 -13.80
C ARG A 42 3.64 4.40 -13.83
N LEU A 43 3.04 4.57 -12.67
CA LEU A 43 2.08 5.63 -12.38
C LEU A 43 2.50 6.39 -11.13
N TRP A 44 2.11 7.65 -11.06
CA TRP A 44 2.35 8.48 -9.89
C TRP A 44 1.18 9.43 -9.64
N MET A 45 0.84 9.61 -8.36
CA MET A 45 -0.16 10.58 -7.91
C MET A 45 0.39 11.42 -6.76
N GLY A 46 0.27 12.73 -6.89
CA GLY A 46 0.66 13.65 -5.83
C GLY A 46 0.44 15.10 -6.20
N THR A 47 0.43 15.97 -5.20
CA THR A 47 0.41 17.43 -5.37
C THR A 47 1.78 18.06 -5.15
N ASN A 48 2.63 17.41 -4.35
CA ASN A 48 4.02 17.80 -4.15
C ASN A 48 4.92 16.85 -4.96
N PRO A 49 5.72 17.34 -5.93
CA PRO A 49 6.53 16.49 -6.79
C PRO A 49 7.59 15.66 -6.04
N ASN A 50 7.89 16.02 -4.79
CA ASN A 50 8.82 15.28 -3.94
C ASN A 50 8.13 14.22 -3.06
N LYS A 51 6.78 14.17 -3.04
CA LYS A 51 6.04 13.32 -2.11
C LYS A 51 4.66 12.95 -2.66
N GLY A 52 4.50 11.71 -3.08
CA GLY A 52 3.26 11.18 -3.64
C GLY A 52 3.16 9.68 -3.46
N LEU A 53 2.22 9.07 -4.16
CA LEU A 53 2.04 7.63 -4.26
C LEU A 53 2.52 7.18 -5.64
N GLY A 54 3.48 6.25 -5.69
CA GLY A 54 4.01 5.64 -6.90
C GLY A 54 3.60 4.18 -7.02
N VAL A 55 3.33 3.74 -8.25
CA VAL A 55 3.18 2.33 -8.63
C VAL A 55 4.15 2.06 -9.77
N PHE A 56 4.98 1.04 -9.61
CA PHE A 56 6.00 0.63 -10.56
C PHE A 56 5.78 -0.84 -10.92
N ALA A 57 5.91 -1.16 -12.21
CA ALA A 57 5.72 -2.50 -12.72
C ALA A 57 6.94 -2.96 -13.50
N PHE A 58 7.35 -4.23 -13.30
CA PHE A 58 8.55 -4.85 -13.81
C PHE A 58 8.19 -6.18 -14.48
N ASN A 59 9.18 -6.92 -14.99
CA ASN A 59 9.07 -8.31 -15.43
C ASN A 59 7.91 -8.59 -16.42
N GLY A 60 7.68 -7.67 -17.37
CA GLY A 60 6.62 -7.83 -18.38
C GLY A 60 5.24 -7.34 -17.92
N TYR A 61 5.12 -6.83 -16.70
CA TYR A 61 3.92 -6.14 -16.27
C TYR A 61 3.88 -4.69 -16.72
N THR A 62 2.67 -4.19 -16.96
CA THR A 62 2.38 -2.79 -17.24
C THR A 62 1.24 -2.28 -16.39
N VAL A 63 1.21 -0.98 -16.14
CA VAL A 63 0.21 -0.34 -15.31
C VAL A 63 -0.47 0.82 -16.02
N ALA A 64 -1.79 0.86 -15.94
CA ALA A 64 -2.61 1.94 -16.46
C ALA A 64 -3.61 2.41 -15.41
N ARG A 65 -3.83 3.73 -15.31
CA ARG A 65 -4.84 4.26 -14.37
C ARG A 65 -6.23 3.87 -14.85
N PHE A 66 -7.05 3.37 -13.94
CA PHE A 66 -8.45 3.10 -14.23
C PHE A 66 -9.26 4.39 -14.29
N GLU A 67 -10.18 4.46 -15.25
CA GLU A 67 -11.17 5.53 -15.37
C GLU A 67 -12.59 4.99 -15.14
N PRO A 68 -13.49 5.75 -14.50
CA PRO A 68 -13.31 7.14 -14.05
C PRO A 68 -12.42 7.26 -12.81
N PHE A 69 -11.51 8.21 -12.83
CA PHE A 69 -10.67 8.56 -11.70
C PHE A 69 -11.32 9.67 -10.84
N TYR A 70 -11.28 9.50 -9.50
CA TYR A 70 -11.86 10.47 -8.56
C TYR A 70 -10.77 11.22 -7.79
N PRO A 71 -10.35 12.43 -8.20
CA PRO A 71 -9.28 13.20 -7.54
C PRO A 71 -9.54 13.53 -6.07
N THR A 72 -10.82 13.52 -5.66
CA THR A 72 -11.23 13.73 -4.26
C THR A 72 -10.87 12.56 -3.33
N LEU A 73 -10.52 11.40 -3.89
CA LEU A 73 -9.97 10.26 -3.17
C LEU A 73 -8.44 10.36 -3.18
N ARG A 74 -7.93 11.35 -2.47
CA ARG A 74 -6.49 11.68 -2.46
C ARG A 74 -5.66 10.47 -2.03
N PHE A 75 -4.61 10.19 -2.81
CA PHE A 75 -3.67 9.10 -2.60
C PHE A 75 -4.31 7.70 -2.54
N ILE A 76 -5.42 7.53 -3.26
CA ILE A 76 -6.01 6.24 -3.60
C ILE A 76 -5.98 6.14 -5.12
N LEU A 77 -5.16 5.25 -5.65
CA LEU A 77 -4.92 5.13 -7.09
C LEU A 77 -5.43 3.78 -7.60
N PRO A 78 -6.53 3.75 -8.36
CA PRO A 78 -6.99 2.55 -9.03
C PRO A 78 -6.16 2.30 -10.29
N VAL A 79 -5.65 1.10 -10.42
CA VAL A 79 -4.67 0.70 -11.45
C VAL A 79 -5.09 -0.62 -12.07
N ARG A 80 -5.16 -0.69 -13.39
CA ARG A 80 -5.14 -1.96 -14.12
C ARG A 80 -3.70 -2.41 -14.25
N VAL A 81 -3.45 -3.64 -13.86
CA VAL A 81 -2.17 -4.32 -14.03
C VAL A 81 -2.36 -5.36 -15.10
N ASP A 82 -1.65 -5.20 -16.22
CA ASP A 82 -1.63 -6.15 -17.33
C ASP A 82 -0.26 -6.84 -17.36
N GLY A 83 -0.24 -8.12 -17.75
CA GLY A 83 0.99 -8.92 -17.79
C GLY A 83 0.71 -10.40 -17.62
N PRO A 84 1.69 -11.21 -17.15
CA PRO A 84 1.54 -12.65 -17.00
C PRO A 84 0.34 -13.09 -16.17
N ARG A 85 0.03 -12.38 -15.11
CA ARG A 85 -1.17 -12.57 -14.28
C ARG A 85 -1.87 -11.23 -14.09
N PRO A 86 -2.85 -10.88 -14.93
CA PRO A 86 -3.50 -9.56 -14.87
C PRO A 86 -4.44 -9.45 -13.66
N PHE A 87 -4.50 -8.24 -13.06
CA PHE A 87 -5.36 -7.96 -11.91
C PHE A 87 -5.66 -6.47 -11.75
N ASN A 88 -6.60 -6.15 -10.91
CA ASN A 88 -6.88 -4.79 -10.49
C ASN A 88 -6.09 -4.46 -9.21
N LEU A 89 -5.52 -3.28 -9.12
CA LEU A 89 -4.82 -2.80 -7.94
C LEU A 89 -5.45 -1.48 -7.46
N ILE A 90 -5.72 -1.38 -6.18
CA ILE A 90 -5.93 -0.09 -5.51
C ILE A 90 -4.70 0.19 -4.66
N ALA A 91 -3.84 1.07 -5.14
CA ALA A 91 -2.68 1.51 -4.39
C ALA A 91 -3.09 2.60 -3.37
N VAL A 92 -2.57 2.49 -2.15
CA VAL A 92 -3.02 3.28 -1.00
C VAL A 92 -1.85 4.00 -0.33
N TRP A 93 -2.06 5.28 -0.08
CA TRP A 93 -1.31 6.05 0.91
C TRP A 93 -2.29 6.93 1.69
N ALA A 94 -2.74 6.47 2.86
CA ALA A 94 -3.79 7.14 3.61
C ALA A 94 -3.31 8.38 4.40
N GLN A 95 -2.03 8.70 4.38
CA GLN A 95 -1.32 9.81 5.05
C GLN A 95 -1.36 9.73 6.58
N ASN A 96 -2.53 9.64 7.18
CA ASN A 96 -2.78 9.35 8.60
C ASN A 96 -4.24 8.91 8.78
N ALA A 97 -4.58 8.36 9.93
CA ALA A 97 -5.91 7.81 10.20
C ALA A 97 -7.05 8.82 10.00
N SER A 98 -6.79 10.11 10.22
CA SER A 98 -7.75 11.20 10.04
C SER A 98 -7.64 11.89 8.67
N ALA A 99 -6.68 11.53 7.81
CA ALA A 99 -6.46 12.17 6.53
C ALA A 99 -7.72 12.11 5.65
N GLY A 100 -8.12 13.25 5.13
CA GLY A 100 -9.30 13.37 4.28
C GLY A 100 -10.64 13.24 5.01
N VAL A 101 -10.66 13.13 6.33
CA VAL A 101 -11.90 13.23 7.13
C VAL A 101 -12.29 14.70 7.24
N THR A 102 -13.52 14.99 6.85
CA THR A 102 -14.12 16.33 6.92
C THR A 102 -15.56 16.22 7.40
N ARG A 103 -16.22 17.35 7.70
CA ARG A 103 -17.68 17.36 7.99
C ARG A 103 -18.49 16.67 6.88
N LYS A 104 -18.09 16.82 5.61
CA LYS A 104 -18.75 16.22 4.45
C LYS A 104 -18.37 14.74 4.26
N HIS A 105 -17.16 14.34 4.64
CA HIS A 105 -16.59 13.02 4.34
C HIS A 105 -15.98 12.39 5.60
N GLN A 106 -16.83 11.98 6.53
CA GLN A 106 -16.42 11.40 7.82
C GLN A 106 -15.80 10.00 7.73
N SER A 107 -15.86 9.34 6.57
CA SER A 107 -15.32 7.99 6.38
C SER A 107 -13.93 7.93 5.74
N GLY A 108 -13.34 9.08 5.44
CA GLY A 108 -12.02 9.16 4.79
C GLY A 108 -11.97 8.66 3.34
N PRO A 109 -10.87 8.94 2.60
CA PRO A 109 -10.73 8.56 1.20
C PRO A 109 -10.73 7.05 0.97
N LEU A 110 -9.97 6.28 1.75
CA LEU A 110 -9.82 4.85 1.55
C LEU A 110 -11.16 4.12 1.69
N ARG A 111 -11.92 4.32 2.77
CA ARG A 111 -13.21 3.68 2.93
C ARG A 111 -14.20 4.09 1.83
N ARG A 112 -14.17 5.35 1.40
CA ARG A 112 -15.01 5.85 0.31
C ARG A 112 -14.66 5.24 -1.04
N SER A 113 -13.40 4.89 -1.27
CA SER A 113 -12.96 4.29 -2.53
C SER A 113 -13.64 2.94 -2.78
N PHE A 114 -13.91 2.16 -1.77
CA PHE A 114 -14.55 0.85 -1.92
C PHE A 114 -15.96 0.94 -2.54
N SER A 115 -16.72 1.99 -2.23
CA SER A 115 -18.01 2.20 -2.90
C SER A 115 -17.86 2.86 -4.26
N LYS A 116 -16.91 3.79 -4.42
CA LYS A 116 -16.69 4.52 -5.69
C LYS A 116 -16.08 3.63 -6.77
N TYR A 117 -15.23 2.69 -6.39
CA TYR A 117 -14.59 1.74 -7.29
C TYR A 117 -15.17 0.33 -7.19
N ARG A 118 -16.41 0.18 -6.68
CA ARG A 118 -17.04 -1.14 -6.51
C ARG A 118 -17.07 -1.95 -7.80
N GLU A 119 -17.47 -1.33 -8.92
CA GLU A 119 -17.49 -1.99 -10.22
C GLU A 119 -16.08 -2.43 -10.67
N PHE A 120 -15.09 -1.59 -10.44
CA PHE A 120 -13.70 -1.92 -10.70
C PHE A 120 -13.22 -3.08 -9.82
N ILE A 121 -13.49 -3.03 -8.51
CA ILE A 121 -13.13 -4.11 -7.58
C ILE A 121 -13.77 -5.44 -8.00
N ASN A 122 -15.03 -5.41 -8.43
CA ASN A 122 -15.77 -6.61 -8.82
C ASN A 122 -15.48 -7.07 -10.26
N SER A 123 -14.75 -6.30 -11.07
CA SER A 123 -14.49 -6.64 -12.48
C SER A 123 -13.39 -7.69 -12.68
N GLY A 124 -12.68 -8.09 -11.61
CA GLY A 124 -11.61 -9.09 -11.65
C GLY A 124 -10.92 -9.22 -10.30
N PRO A 125 -9.91 -10.09 -10.20
CA PRO A 125 -9.09 -10.19 -8.99
C PRO A 125 -8.55 -8.81 -8.61
N THR A 126 -8.74 -8.40 -7.36
CA THR A 126 -8.35 -7.05 -6.91
C THR A 126 -7.48 -7.12 -5.67
N VAL A 127 -6.28 -6.56 -5.78
CA VAL A 127 -5.36 -6.34 -4.66
C VAL A 127 -5.48 -4.89 -4.18
N ILE A 128 -5.46 -4.69 -2.87
CA ILE A 128 -5.51 -3.36 -2.24
C ILE A 128 -4.34 -3.26 -1.29
N GLY A 129 -3.33 -2.46 -1.63
CA GLY A 129 -2.07 -2.46 -0.87
C GLY A 129 -1.43 -1.10 -0.69
N GLY A 130 -0.66 -0.96 0.38
CA GLY A 130 0.13 0.22 0.73
C GLY A 130 -0.01 0.65 2.17
N ASP A 131 0.34 1.91 2.44
CA ASP A 131 0.27 2.52 3.76
C ASP A 131 -1.17 2.98 4.08
N TRP A 132 -1.81 2.24 4.98
CA TRP A 132 -3.18 2.53 5.42
C TRP A 132 -3.23 3.53 6.56
N ASN A 133 -2.10 3.76 7.24
CA ASN A 133 -1.99 4.62 8.41
C ASN A 133 -3.13 4.39 9.44
N SER A 134 -3.56 3.17 9.58
CA SER A 134 -4.63 2.77 10.49
C SER A 134 -4.44 1.34 10.96
N ASN A 135 -4.82 1.08 12.21
CA ASN A 135 -4.84 -0.24 12.81
C ASN A 135 -6.00 -0.31 13.80
N LYS A 136 -6.52 -1.51 14.07
CA LYS A 136 -7.63 -1.76 14.98
C LYS A 136 -7.39 -1.22 16.39
N ILE A 137 -6.13 -1.15 16.84
CA ILE A 137 -5.78 -0.63 18.18
C ILE A 137 -6.25 0.82 18.41
N TRP A 138 -6.52 1.58 17.33
CA TRP A 138 -7.02 2.95 17.40
C TRP A 138 -8.50 3.08 17.11
N ASP A 139 -9.21 1.98 16.89
CA ASP A 139 -10.63 1.99 16.60
C ASP A 139 -11.44 2.49 17.78
N LYS A 140 -12.49 3.25 17.49
CA LYS A 140 -13.39 3.81 18.51
C LYS A 140 -14.85 3.49 18.19
N PRO A 141 -15.68 3.20 19.19
CA PRO A 141 -17.09 2.88 18.97
C PRO A 141 -17.79 3.95 18.12
N GLY A 142 -18.50 3.52 17.08
CA GLY A 142 -19.29 4.38 16.19
C GLY A 142 -18.50 5.21 15.17
N TRP A 143 -17.18 5.13 15.14
CA TRP A 143 -16.40 5.89 14.17
C TRP A 143 -16.36 5.19 12.80
N ARG A 144 -16.63 5.95 11.73
CA ARG A 144 -16.63 5.44 10.35
C ARG A 144 -15.23 5.33 9.74
N ILE A 145 -14.21 5.91 10.38
CA ILE A 145 -12.82 5.84 9.94
C ILE A 145 -12.07 4.63 10.54
N ASN A 146 -12.73 3.86 11.39
CA ASN A 146 -12.16 2.70 12.02
C ASN A 146 -11.50 1.76 11.01
N HIS A 147 -10.43 1.10 11.44
CA HIS A 147 -9.74 0.10 10.65
C HIS A 147 -10.68 -1.07 10.34
N MET A 148 -11.31 -1.63 11.36
CA MET A 148 -12.24 -2.75 11.20
C MET A 148 -13.41 -2.45 10.28
N ALA A 149 -13.92 -1.22 10.27
CA ALA A 149 -14.98 -0.83 9.33
C ALA A 149 -14.56 -0.91 7.85
N LYS A 150 -13.27 -0.88 7.56
CA LYS A 150 -12.70 -1.10 6.21
C LYS A 150 -12.50 -2.59 5.96
N VAL A 151 -11.96 -3.32 6.94
CA VAL A 151 -11.76 -4.77 6.88
C VAL A 151 -13.09 -5.49 6.61
N GLU A 152 -14.14 -5.18 7.37
CA GLU A 152 -15.49 -5.77 7.23
C GLU A 152 -16.09 -5.54 5.82
N ILE A 153 -15.86 -4.36 5.23
CA ILE A 153 -16.32 -4.08 3.86
C ILE A 153 -15.61 -4.98 2.86
N LEU A 154 -14.29 -5.16 3.00
CA LEU A 154 -13.49 -6.00 2.10
C LEU A 154 -13.79 -7.48 2.28
N ASP A 155 -13.97 -7.93 3.52
CA ASP A 155 -14.39 -9.30 3.83
C ASP A 155 -15.72 -9.64 3.15
N GLY A 156 -16.70 -8.73 3.23
CA GLY A 156 -17.97 -8.83 2.50
C GLY A 156 -17.83 -8.81 0.95
N MET A 157 -16.66 -8.52 0.42
CA MET A 157 -16.32 -8.62 -1.01
C MET A 157 -15.45 -9.85 -1.32
N GLY A 158 -15.17 -10.71 -0.35
CA GLY A 158 -14.28 -11.85 -0.50
C GLY A 158 -12.79 -11.47 -0.61
N ILE A 159 -12.40 -10.35 0.00
CA ILE A 159 -11.04 -9.82 -0.01
C ILE A 159 -10.53 -9.79 1.43
N GLY A 160 -9.50 -10.57 1.73
CA GLY A 160 -8.89 -10.71 3.05
C GLY A 160 -7.49 -10.12 3.13
N SER A 161 -6.98 -9.97 4.35
CA SER A 161 -5.61 -9.49 4.61
C SER A 161 -4.61 -10.63 4.49
N ALA A 162 -3.58 -10.44 3.67
CA ALA A 162 -2.52 -11.42 3.47
C ALA A 162 -1.74 -11.71 4.76
N TYR A 163 -1.38 -10.67 5.53
CA TYR A 163 -0.71 -10.84 6.81
C TYR A 163 -1.46 -11.79 7.74
N HIS A 164 -2.76 -11.53 7.93
CA HIS A 164 -3.58 -12.31 8.87
C HIS A 164 -3.89 -13.72 8.35
N ALA A 165 -4.00 -13.88 7.03
CA ALA A 165 -4.16 -15.20 6.41
C ALA A 165 -2.94 -16.10 6.64
N VAL A 166 -1.72 -15.53 6.55
CA VAL A 166 -0.48 -16.28 6.72
C VAL A 166 -0.13 -16.51 8.19
N THR A 167 -0.27 -15.47 9.03
CA THR A 167 0.18 -15.55 10.45
C THR A 167 -0.86 -16.14 11.38
N GLY A 168 -2.15 -16.07 11.03
CA GLY A 168 -3.26 -16.41 11.92
C GLY A 168 -3.44 -15.43 13.08
N GLU A 169 -2.70 -14.33 13.12
CA GLU A 169 -2.80 -13.32 14.17
C GLU A 169 -4.09 -12.50 13.99
N PRO A 170 -4.80 -12.14 15.08
CA PRO A 170 -5.98 -11.31 14.98
C PRO A 170 -5.65 -9.86 14.60
N GLN A 171 -6.56 -9.18 13.94
CA GLN A 171 -6.49 -7.73 13.70
C GLN A 171 -6.26 -6.96 15.02
N GLY A 172 -5.24 -6.09 15.07
CA GLY A 172 -4.85 -5.31 16.24
C GLY A 172 -3.93 -6.05 17.22
N GLU A 173 -3.51 -7.27 16.89
CA GLU A 173 -2.57 -8.09 17.66
C GLU A 173 -1.36 -8.50 16.81
N GLU A 174 -1.09 -7.77 15.74
CA GLU A 174 0.03 -8.00 14.84
C GLU A 174 1.36 -7.84 15.58
N LYS A 175 2.18 -8.88 15.57
CA LYS A 175 3.48 -8.91 16.26
C LYS A 175 4.62 -8.33 15.43
N THR A 176 4.47 -8.33 14.11
CA THR A 176 5.49 -7.81 13.20
C THR A 176 5.14 -6.39 12.77
N PRO A 177 5.87 -5.37 13.22
CA PRO A 177 5.61 -4.00 12.83
C PRO A 177 6.03 -3.74 11.38
N THR A 178 5.31 -2.82 10.73
CA THR A 178 5.70 -2.29 9.43
C THR A 178 6.20 -0.85 9.51
N HIS A 179 6.01 -0.19 10.66
CA HIS A 179 6.40 1.20 10.89
C HIS A 179 7.07 1.39 12.26
N TYR A 180 8.19 2.12 12.27
CA TYR A 180 9.00 2.46 13.44
C TYR A 180 8.96 3.98 13.64
N TRP A 181 8.11 4.41 14.57
CA TRP A 181 7.75 5.81 14.72
C TRP A 181 8.79 6.62 15.48
N ARG A 182 8.85 7.94 15.18
CA ARG A 182 9.75 8.96 15.77
C ARG A 182 11.24 8.65 15.66
N ASP A 183 11.74 7.85 16.59
CA ASP A 183 13.20 7.71 16.77
C ASP A 183 13.79 6.65 15.83
N ARG A 184 12.94 5.93 15.10
CA ARG A 184 13.37 4.82 14.21
C ARG A 184 14.26 3.82 14.96
N ARG A 185 13.87 3.50 16.18
CA ARG A 185 14.57 2.56 17.05
C ARG A 185 13.78 1.26 17.12
N ILE A 186 14.51 0.14 17.23
CA ILE A 186 13.90 -1.19 17.36
C ILE A 186 13.07 -1.32 18.65
N ASP A 187 13.50 -0.63 19.71
CA ASP A 187 12.85 -0.58 21.02
C ASP A 187 11.89 0.62 21.18
N GLY A 188 11.69 1.39 20.12
CA GLY A 188 10.77 2.53 20.10
C GLY A 188 9.32 2.12 19.84
N PRO A 189 8.38 3.10 19.73
CA PRO A 189 7.01 2.82 19.34
C PRO A 189 6.93 2.25 17.93
N THR A 190 6.30 1.09 17.77
CA THR A 190 6.14 0.41 16.49
C THR A 190 4.67 0.12 16.21
N TYR A 191 4.31 0.04 14.92
CA TYR A 191 2.93 -0.19 14.49
C TYR A 191 2.91 -1.04 13.23
N HIS A 192 1.87 -1.86 13.07
CA HIS A 192 1.54 -2.50 11.81
C HIS A 192 0.48 -1.66 11.10
N ILE A 193 0.85 -0.91 10.08
CA ILE A 193 -0.04 0.06 9.40
C ILE A 193 0.03 0.01 7.89
N ASP A 194 0.91 -0.80 7.35
CA ASP A 194 0.95 -1.17 5.95
C ASP A 194 0.26 -2.51 5.77
N PHE A 195 -0.60 -2.64 4.77
CA PHE A 195 -1.38 -3.85 4.54
C PHE A 195 -1.45 -4.17 3.05
N VAL A 196 -1.59 -5.46 2.76
CA VAL A 196 -2.01 -5.97 1.47
C VAL A 196 -3.24 -6.86 1.67
N PHE A 197 -4.32 -6.50 1.01
CA PHE A 197 -5.55 -7.26 0.93
C PHE A 197 -5.68 -7.83 -0.48
N ALA A 198 -6.07 -9.10 -0.60
CA ALA A 198 -6.20 -9.81 -1.86
C ALA A 198 -7.45 -10.70 -1.86
N PRO A 199 -7.95 -11.15 -3.02
CA PRO A 199 -9.04 -12.13 -3.07
C PRO A 199 -8.72 -13.36 -2.22
N ASN A 200 -9.71 -13.89 -1.48
CA ASN A 200 -9.50 -15.06 -0.61
C ASN A 200 -8.87 -16.23 -1.38
N ALA A 201 -9.29 -16.48 -2.63
CA ALA A 201 -8.69 -17.50 -3.47
C ALA A 201 -7.18 -17.28 -3.74
N TRP A 202 -6.71 -16.03 -3.76
CA TRP A 202 -5.28 -15.72 -3.91
C TRP A 202 -4.52 -15.87 -2.59
N LEU A 203 -5.20 -15.62 -1.46
CA LEU A 203 -4.61 -15.85 -0.15
C LEU A 203 -4.29 -17.32 0.07
N ASP A 204 -5.11 -18.23 -0.47
CA ASP A 204 -4.88 -19.67 -0.43
C ASP A 204 -3.71 -20.11 -1.34
N GLU A 205 -3.29 -19.25 -2.28
CA GLU A 205 -2.19 -19.50 -3.23
C GLU A 205 -0.88 -18.81 -2.83
N ILE A 206 -0.80 -18.13 -1.68
CA ILE A 206 0.43 -17.45 -1.24
C ILE A 206 1.56 -18.48 -1.11
N ARG A 207 2.64 -18.28 -1.87
CA ARG A 207 3.84 -19.11 -1.87
C ARG A 207 4.91 -18.57 -0.93
N ASP A 208 5.03 -17.25 -0.88
CA ASP A 208 5.95 -16.57 0.02
C ASP A 208 5.32 -15.29 0.55
N PHE A 209 5.61 -14.99 1.81
CA PHE A 209 5.17 -13.78 2.50
C PHE A 209 6.26 -13.32 3.45
N SER A 210 6.70 -12.09 3.32
CA SER A 210 7.67 -11.50 4.23
C SER A 210 7.34 -10.06 4.59
N VAL A 211 7.78 -9.68 5.79
CA VAL A 211 7.86 -8.29 6.25
C VAL A 211 9.33 -7.99 6.45
N GLY A 212 9.82 -6.92 5.82
CA GLY A 212 11.23 -6.56 5.84
C GLY A 212 11.78 -6.36 7.25
N SER A 213 13.07 -6.62 7.44
CA SER A 213 13.72 -6.48 8.73
C SER A 213 13.93 -5.01 9.13
N PHE A 214 14.01 -4.77 10.44
CA PHE A 214 14.44 -3.47 10.96
C PHE A 214 15.81 -3.07 10.41
N ASP A 215 16.77 -3.98 10.49
CA ASP A 215 18.17 -3.69 10.15
C ASP A 215 18.33 -3.30 8.68
N ASP A 216 17.68 -4.04 7.77
CA ASP A 216 17.81 -3.79 6.33
C ASP A 216 17.18 -2.47 5.87
N TRP A 217 16.14 -2.01 6.54
CA TRP A 217 15.38 -0.85 6.09
C TRP A 217 15.51 0.36 7.02
N VAL A 218 15.21 0.20 8.29
CA VAL A 218 15.15 1.30 9.26
C VAL A 218 16.53 1.58 9.84
N GLY A 219 17.24 0.55 10.27
CA GLY A 219 18.59 0.61 10.80
C GLY A 219 19.58 1.20 9.80
N ASN A 220 19.44 0.87 8.53
CA ASN A 220 20.21 1.45 7.41
C ASN A 220 19.74 2.85 6.98
N GLY A 221 18.73 3.42 7.64
CA GLY A 221 18.25 4.78 7.37
C GLY A 221 17.51 4.95 6.04
N LEU A 222 17.09 3.84 5.41
CA LEU A 222 16.38 3.85 4.13
C LEU A 222 14.93 4.30 4.30
N SER A 223 14.27 3.86 5.36
CA SER A 223 12.86 4.16 5.63
C SER A 223 12.58 4.12 7.14
N ASP A 224 11.43 4.62 7.58
CA ASP A 224 10.79 4.37 8.87
C ASP A 224 9.69 3.30 8.74
N HIS A 225 9.43 2.86 7.50
CA HIS A 225 8.63 1.69 7.19
C HIS A 225 9.50 0.58 6.62
N VAL A 226 9.06 -0.66 6.82
CA VAL A 226 9.61 -1.84 6.14
C VAL A 226 8.61 -2.34 5.09
N PRO A 227 9.06 -2.99 4.00
CA PRO A 227 8.15 -3.50 2.99
C PRO A 227 7.39 -4.74 3.45
N ILE A 228 6.24 -4.97 2.84
CA ILE A 228 5.57 -6.27 2.80
C ILE A 228 5.75 -6.83 1.39
N THR A 229 6.29 -8.03 1.27
CA THR A 229 6.48 -8.74 0.00
C THR A 229 5.62 -9.99 0.00
N ILE A 230 4.91 -10.23 -1.12
CA ILE A 230 4.01 -11.37 -1.28
C ILE A 230 4.22 -11.97 -2.66
N GLU A 231 4.35 -13.28 -2.72
CA GLU A 231 4.31 -14.08 -3.95
C GLU A 231 3.03 -14.92 -3.99
N PHE A 232 2.27 -14.78 -5.10
CA PHE A 232 1.04 -15.55 -5.33
C PHE A 232 1.22 -16.62 -6.38
#